data_9b52f0d8a418b968d355451285870652
#
_entry.id   9b52f0d8a418b968d355451285870652
#
_cell.length_a   1.000
_cell.length_b   1.000
_cell.length_c   1.000
_cell.angle_alpha   90.00
_cell.angle_beta   90.00
_cell.angle_gamma   90.00
#
_symmetry.space_group_name_H-M   'P 1'
#
loop_
_entity.id
_entity.type
_entity.pdbx_description
1 polymer ?
#
loop_
_entity_poly.entity_id
_entity_poly.type
_entity_poly.pdbx_seq_one_letter_code
_entity_poly.pdbx_strand_id
1 'polypeptide(L)'
;VSIAHAIHMADALIGVTHFKGHELSGFGGTLKNLGMGCASREGKLSQHSNISPKVKEKACKGCEGCLPWCPSEAISMISPEVESKGKHPVALIDSKKCIGCGECILTCPAGAIQIQWNESIPLFQKKMVEHAYGVTHKKKGKILYLNFLTQISPACDCYGFSDTPIVNDVGILSSED
;
A
#
# COMPACT_ATOMS: atom_id res chain seq x y z
N VAL A 1 2.74 9.00 10.34
CA VAL A 1 2.00 8.49 9.15
C VAL A 1 2.46 9.24 7.91
N SER A 2 2.54 8.54 6.79
CA SER A 2 2.98 9.11 5.50
C SER A 2 1.79 9.27 4.56
N ILE A 3 1.40 10.52 4.30
CA ILE A 3 0.26 10.90 3.47
C ILE A 3 0.75 11.37 2.10
N ALA A 4 -0.02 11.12 1.03
CA ALA A 4 0.28 11.65 -0.29
C ALA A 4 0.29 13.18 -0.28
N HIS A 5 1.34 13.79 -0.85
CA HIS A 5 1.59 15.24 -0.75
C HIS A 5 0.39 16.09 -1.21
N ALA A 6 -0.21 15.77 -2.35
CA ALA A 6 -1.37 16.52 -2.86
C ALA A 6 -2.56 16.48 -1.91
N ILE A 7 -2.81 15.32 -1.28
CA ILE A 7 -3.88 15.16 -0.28
C ILE A 7 -3.57 15.98 0.98
N HIS A 8 -2.31 15.97 1.41
CA HIS A 8 -1.89 16.75 2.59
C HIS A 8 -2.07 18.26 2.37
N MET A 9 -1.77 18.76 1.18
CA MET A 9 -1.82 20.19 0.82
C MET A 9 -3.23 20.68 0.46
N ALA A 10 -4.18 19.78 0.19
CA ALA A 10 -5.55 20.18 -0.13
C ALA A 10 -6.24 20.85 1.07
N ASP A 11 -6.96 21.94 0.84
CA ASP A 11 -7.69 22.69 1.88
C ASP A 11 -8.98 21.97 2.32
N ALA A 12 -9.61 21.25 1.40
CA ALA A 12 -10.85 20.50 1.63
C ALA A 12 -10.79 19.14 0.93
N LEU A 13 -11.68 18.24 1.31
CA LEU A 13 -11.72 16.89 0.76
C LEU A 13 -13.18 16.44 0.56
N ILE A 14 -13.47 15.83 -0.56
CA ILE A 14 -14.72 15.07 -0.78
C ILE A 14 -14.35 13.60 -0.94
N GLY A 15 -14.72 12.79 0.04
CA GLY A 15 -14.52 11.34 0.04
C GLY A 15 -15.69 10.63 -0.63
N VAL A 16 -15.54 10.22 -1.89
CA VAL A 16 -16.54 9.41 -2.61
C VAL A 16 -16.12 7.95 -2.55
N THR A 17 -16.97 7.11 -1.99
CA THR A 17 -16.59 5.75 -1.65
C THR A 17 -17.68 4.74 -1.97
N HIS A 18 -17.29 3.60 -2.53
CA HIS A 18 -18.11 2.41 -2.65
C HIS A 18 -17.89 1.51 -1.43
N PHE A 19 -18.95 1.12 -0.74
CA PHE A 19 -18.90 0.23 0.41
C PHE A 19 -18.97 -1.24 -0.02
N LYS A 20 -18.10 -2.09 0.51
CA LYS A 20 -18.02 -3.54 0.20
C LYS A 20 -17.25 -4.29 1.28
N GLY A 21 -17.21 -5.63 1.19
CA GLY A 21 -16.36 -6.47 2.02
C GLY A 21 -14.86 -6.25 1.77
N HIS A 22 -14.03 -6.70 2.68
CA HIS A 22 -12.58 -6.70 2.55
C HIS A 22 -11.93 -7.64 3.56
N GLU A 23 -11.00 -8.51 3.10
CA GLU A 23 -10.37 -9.53 3.94
C GLU A 23 -9.66 -9.00 5.19
N LEU A 24 -8.82 -7.97 5.03
CA LEU A 24 -7.96 -7.47 6.11
C LEU A 24 -8.64 -6.39 6.95
N SER A 25 -9.47 -5.55 6.36
CA SER A 25 -10.13 -4.46 7.08
C SER A 25 -11.55 -4.79 7.54
N GLY A 26 -12.07 -5.99 7.21
CA GLY A 26 -13.45 -6.39 7.43
C GLY A 26 -14.37 -5.81 6.35
N PHE A 27 -14.26 -4.52 6.08
CA PHE A 27 -14.97 -3.83 5.00
C PHE A 27 -14.08 -2.79 4.32
N GLY A 28 -14.39 -2.46 3.07
CA GLY A 28 -13.88 -1.31 2.34
C GLY A 28 -14.92 -0.20 2.33
N GLY A 29 -14.53 0.99 2.74
CA GLY A 29 -15.39 2.17 2.86
C GLY A 29 -14.55 3.42 2.99
N THR A 30 -15.12 4.51 3.46
CA THR A 30 -14.43 5.80 3.63
C THR A 30 -13.14 5.67 4.43
N LEU A 31 -13.17 4.93 5.53
CA LEU A 31 -12.00 4.75 6.39
C LEU A 31 -10.81 4.13 5.63
N LYS A 32 -11.06 3.09 4.80
CA LYS A 32 -10.04 2.48 3.95
C LYS A 32 -9.59 3.42 2.84
N ASN A 33 -10.52 4.16 2.24
CA ASN A 33 -10.23 5.14 1.20
C ASN A 33 -9.26 6.21 1.70
N LEU A 34 -9.50 6.75 2.88
CA LEU A 34 -8.63 7.75 3.51
C LEU A 34 -7.32 7.12 4.01
N GLY A 35 -7.40 6.02 4.75
CA GLY A 35 -6.24 5.42 5.39
C GLY A 35 -5.27 4.79 4.40
N MET A 36 -5.79 4.05 3.42
CA MET A 36 -4.98 3.36 2.42
C MET A 36 -4.87 4.16 1.12
N GLY A 37 -6.00 4.67 0.60
CA GLY A 37 -6.05 5.38 -0.67
C GLY A 37 -5.24 6.68 -0.67
N CYS A 38 -5.32 7.45 0.41
CA CYS A 38 -4.64 8.74 0.57
C CYS A 38 -3.23 8.64 1.16
N ALA A 39 -2.77 7.45 1.55
CA ALA A 39 -1.40 7.24 2.01
C ALA A 39 -0.40 7.38 0.85
N SER A 40 0.80 7.85 1.15
CA SER A 40 1.94 7.77 0.22
C SER A 40 2.32 6.31 -0.05
N ARG A 41 3.23 6.05 -1.01
CA ARG A 41 3.74 4.68 -1.25
C ARG A 41 4.37 4.07 0.01
N GLU A 42 5.22 4.84 0.67
CA GLU A 42 5.81 4.47 1.96
C GLU A 42 4.73 4.18 3.02
N GLY A 43 3.71 5.04 3.12
CA GLY A 43 2.57 4.84 4.01
C GLY A 43 1.79 3.56 3.71
N LYS A 44 1.55 3.25 2.44
CA LYS A 44 0.91 2.00 2.03
C LYS A 44 1.76 0.78 2.39
N LEU A 45 3.06 0.83 2.12
CA LEU A 45 3.96 -0.28 2.48
C LEU A 45 3.99 -0.49 4.00
N SER A 46 4.11 0.57 4.79
CA SER A 46 4.15 0.49 6.25
C SER A 46 2.87 -0.07 6.88
N GLN A 47 1.72 0.05 6.21
CA GLN A 47 0.46 -0.55 6.65
C GLN A 47 0.43 -2.07 6.42
N HIS A 48 1.07 -2.56 5.36
CA HIS A 48 1.06 -3.98 4.97
C HIS A 48 2.27 -4.77 5.47
N SER A 49 3.35 -4.09 5.80
CA SER A 49 4.59 -4.74 6.19
C SER A 49 5.36 -3.87 7.19
N ASN A 50 5.98 -4.52 8.15
CA ASN A 50 6.89 -3.89 9.12
C ASN A 50 8.37 -4.18 8.82
N ILE A 51 8.64 -4.83 7.69
CA ILE A 51 9.98 -5.18 7.23
C ILE A 51 10.22 -4.69 5.80
N SER A 52 11.49 -4.56 5.43
CA SER A 52 11.89 -4.17 4.08
C SER A 52 11.40 -5.16 3.03
N PRO A 53 11.23 -4.73 1.76
CA PRO A 53 10.96 -5.64 0.67
C PRO A 53 12.03 -6.73 0.57
N LYS A 54 11.67 -7.90 0.05
CA LYS A 54 12.57 -9.03 -0.14
C LYS A 54 12.84 -9.28 -1.62
N VAL A 55 14.08 -9.60 -1.92
CA VAL A 55 14.49 -10.00 -3.27
C VAL A 55 14.30 -11.50 -3.42
N LYS A 56 13.56 -11.93 -4.44
CA LYS A 56 13.54 -13.32 -4.91
C LYS A 56 14.76 -13.56 -5.77
N GLU A 57 15.80 -14.18 -5.22
CA GLU A 57 17.08 -14.42 -5.89
C GLU A 57 16.92 -15.10 -7.24
N LYS A 58 16.06 -16.14 -7.31
CA LYS A 58 15.79 -16.87 -8.56
C LYS A 58 15.17 -16.02 -9.68
N ALA A 59 14.51 -14.91 -9.33
CA ALA A 59 13.87 -14.00 -10.28
C ALA A 59 14.75 -12.78 -10.59
N CYS A 60 15.70 -12.45 -9.72
CA CYS A 60 16.63 -11.34 -9.93
C CYS A 60 17.54 -11.64 -11.13
N LYS A 61 17.68 -10.69 -12.05
CA LYS A 61 18.53 -10.79 -13.24
C LYS A 61 19.87 -10.07 -13.12
N GLY A 62 20.18 -9.52 -11.94
CA GLY A 62 21.42 -8.77 -11.73
C GLY A 62 21.55 -7.48 -12.55
N CYS A 63 20.43 -6.91 -13.00
CA CYS A 63 20.44 -5.76 -13.94
C CYS A 63 20.72 -4.41 -13.29
N GLU A 64 20.91 -4.36 -11.96
CA GLU A 64 21.21 -3.15 -11.17
C GLU A 64 20.17 -2.02 -11.28
N GLY A 65 19.07 -2.21 -12.00
CA GLY A 65 18.04 -1.20 -12.24
C GLY A 65 17.36 -0.63 -10.97
N CYS A 66 17.46 -1.33 -9.85
CA CYS A 66 16.93 -0.87 -8.57
C CYS A 66 17.87 0.07 -7.78
N LEU A 67 19.19 0.06 -8.10
CA LEU A 67 20.19 0.84 -7.34
C LEU A 67 19.95 2.36 -7.45
N PRO A 68 19.82 2.95 -8.66
CA PRO A 68 19.69 4.41 -8.81
C PRO A 68 18.41 4.96 -8.21
N TRP A 69 17.40 4.09 -7.96
CA TRP A 69 16.10 4.48 -7.42
C TRP A 69 15.98 4.33 -5.91
N CYS A 70 17.05 3.92 -5.23
CA CYS A 70 17.05 3.78 -3.79
C CYS A 70 17.55 5.06 -3.11
N PRO A 71 16.67 5.93 -2.58
CA PRO A 71 17.07 7.23 -2.02
C PRO A 71 17.87 7.10 -0.72
N SER A 72 17.84 5.93 -0.08
CA SER A 72 18.60 5.64 1.14
C SER A 72 19.82 4.76 0.93
N GLU A 73 20.16 4.48 -0.35
CA GLU A 73 21.31 3.61 -0.69
C GLU A 73 21.31 2.27 0.06
N ALA A 74 20.11 1.73 0.26
CA ALA A 74 19.91 0.49 0.99
C ALA A 74 20.13 -0.77 0.14
N ILE A 75 20.41 -0.63 -1.16
CA ILE A 75 20.53 -1.77 -2.09
C ILE A 75 21.98 -1.92 -2.53
N SER A 76 22.49 -3.13 -2.43
CA SER A 76 23.79 -3.52 -2.95
C SER A 76 23.67 -4.79 -3.81
N MET A 77 24.64 -5.04 -4.66
CA MET A 77 24.73 -6.29 -5.41
C MET A 77 25.69 -7.23 -4.71
N ILE A 78 25.25 -8.45 -4.47
CA ILE A 78 26.10 -9.53 -3.95
C ILE A 78 26.41 -10.53 -5.07
N SER A 79 27.68 -10.84 -5.25
CA SER A 79 28.09 -11.90 -6.17
C SER A 79 27.78 -13.26 -5.56
N PRO A 80 27.33 -14.24 -6.31
CA PRO A 80 27.16 -15.61 -5.83
C PRO A 80 28.52 -16.18 -5.44
N GLU A 81 28.54 -17.01 -4.38
CA GLU A 81 29.74 -17.72 -3.97
C GLU A 81 30.32 -18.55 -5.09
N VAL A 82 31.65 -18.76 -5.07
CA VAL A 82 32.48 -19.30 -6.15
C VAL A 82 32.01 -20.65 -6.73
N GLU A 83 31.21 -21.41 -5.99
CA GLU A 83 30.73 -22.73 -6.43
C GLU A 83 29.55 -22.72 -7.43
N SER A 84 28.94 -21.56 -7.66
CA SER A 84 27.76 -21.43 -8.53
C SER A 84 28.13 -20.89 -9.92
N LYS A 85 28.82 -21.68 -10.73
CA LYS A 85 29.10 -21.34 -12.14
C LYS A 85 27.82 -20.92 -12.86
N GLY A 86 27.80 -19.69 -13.39
CA GLY A 86 26.72 -19.16 -14.23
C GLY A 86 25.66 -18.33 -13.50
N LYS A 87 25.77 -18.05 -12.20
CA LYS A 87 24.88 -17.13 -11.50
C LYS A 87 25.41 -15.69 -11.60
N HIS A 88 24.52 -14.78 -11.94
CA HIS A 88 24.74 -13.33 -11.95
C HIS A 88 24.60 -12.75 -10.53
N PRO A 89 25.13 -11.53 -10.28
CA PRO A 89 24.92 -10.84 -9.00
C PRO A 89 23.44 -10.68 -8.68
N VAL A 90 23.10 -10.69 -7.40
CA VAL A 90 21.73 -10.55 -6.89
C VAL A 90 21.64 -9.32 -6.00
N ALA A 91 20.56 -8.57 -6.11
CA ALA A 91 20.31 -7.43 -5.25
C ALA A 91 20.07 -7.89 -3.80
N LEU A 92 20.68 -7.20 -2.85
CA LEU A 92 20.46 -7.33 -1.42
C LEU A 92 19.94 -6.02 -0.87
N ILE A 93 18.90 -6.07 -0.05
CA ILE A 93 18.32 -4.89 0.61
C ILE A 93 18.72 -4.89 2.09
N ASP A 94 19.46 -3.89 2.51
CA ASP A 94 19.78 -3.66 3.92
C ASP A 94 18.54 -3.10 4.64
N SER A 95 17.93 -3.92 5.49
CA SER A 95 16.73 -3.56 6.24
C SER A 95 16.93 -2.40 7.22
N LYS A 96 18.17 -2.14 7.66
CA LYS A 96 18.49 -1.03 8.58
C LYS A 96 18.53 0.32 7.86
N LYS A 97 18.89 0.32 6.57
CA LYS A 97 18.93 1.52 5.73
C LYS A 97 17.62 1.75 4.98
N CYS A 98 16.82 0.70 4.76
CA CYS A 98 15.61 0.76 3.96
C CYS A 98 14.54 1.61 4.65
N ILE A 99 14.10 2.67 3.99
CA ILE A 99 13.03 3.57 4.46
C ILE A 99 11.63 3.14 4.00
N GLY A 100 11.48 2.02 3.28
CA GLY A 100 10.18 1.51 2.84
C GLY A 100 9.49 2.34 1.75
N CYS A 101 10.21 3.09 0.91
CA CYS A 101 9.60 3.92 -0.14
C CYS A 101 8.95 3.11 -1.28
N GLY A 102 9.38 1.85 -1.48
CA GLY A 102 8.83 0.95 -2.50
C GLY A 102 9.28 1.22 -3.95
N GLU A 103 10.17 2.19 -4.20
CA GLU A 103 10.64 2.52 -5.57
C GLU A 103 11.28 1.32 -6.27
N CYS A 104 12.09 0.55 -5.56
CA CYS A 104 12.76 -0.64 -6.08
C CYS A 104 11.77 -1.73 -6.55
N ILE A 105 10.57 -1.79 -5.99
CA ILE A 105 9.54 -2.74 -6.40
C ILE A 105 9.00 -2.36 -7.79
N LEU A 106 8.75 -1.07 -8.01
CA LEU A 106 8.20 -0.55 -9.26
C LEU A 106 9.20 -0.57 -10.41
N THR A 107 10.48 -0.34 -10.10
CA THR A 107 11.54 -0.25 -11.10
C THR A 107 12.14 -1.60 -11.48
N CYS A 108 11.78 -2.68 -10.77
CA CYS A 108 12.31 -4.00 -11.06
C CYS A 108 11.61 -4.63 -12.28
N PRO A 109 12.26 -4.73 -13.47
CA PRO A 109 11.62 -5.26 -14.67
C PRO A 109 11.32 -6.77 -14.57
N ALA A 110 12.01 -7.46 -13.67
CA ALA A 110 11.82 -8.88 -13.42
C ALA A 110 10.79 -9.19 -12.31
N GLY A 111 10.22 -8.17 -11.65
CA GLY A 111 9.33 -8.35 -10.50
C GLY A 111 9.98 -9.13 -9.35
N ALA A 112 11.31 -9.09 -9.25
CA ALA A 112 12.06 -9.87 -8.27
C ALA A 112 11.98 -9.30 -6.86
N ILE A 113 11.64 -8.02 -6.71
CA ILE A 113 11.55 -7.35 -5.40
C ILE A 113 10.08 -7.31 -4.99
N GLN A 114 9.76 -7.89 -3.85
CA GLN A 114 8.39 -8.08 -3.42
C GLN A 114 8.14 -7.61 -1.99
N ILE A 115 6.92 -7.13 -1.75
CA ILE A 115 6.42 -6.82 -0.40
C ILE A 115 6.26 -8.13 0.36
N GLN A 116 6.68 -8.12 1.62
CA GLN A 116 6.36 -9.19 2.56
C GLN A 116 5.10 -8.80 3.32
N TRP A 117 3.99 -9.44 2.97
CA TRP A 117 2.68 -9.25 3.62
C TRP A 117 2.69 -9.94 4.98
N ASN A 118 3.30 -9.32 5.98
CA ASN A 118 3.53 -9.93 7.29
C ASN A 118 2.88 -9.16 8.45
N GLU A 119 2.11 -8.12 8.15
CA GLU A 119 1.43 -7.37 9.20
C GLU A 119 0.21 -8.14 9.71
N SER A 120 0.02 -8.17 11.03
CA SER A 120 -1.18 -8.76 11.62
C SER A 120 -2.42 -7.92 11.32
N ILE A 121 -3.59 -8.56 11.19
CA ILE A 121 -4.84 -7.89 10.88
C ILE A 121 -5.14 -6.73 11.86
N PRO A 122 -5.05 -6.90 13.20
CA PRO A 122 -5.29 -5.81 14.12
C PRO A 122 -4.34 -4.62 13.94
N LEU A 123 -3.06 -4.90 13.67
CA LEU A 123 -2.07 -3.84 13.50
C LEU A 123 -2.23 -3.14 12.14
N PHE A 124 -2.58 -3.88 11.09
CA PHE A 124 -2.98 -3.31 9.81
C PHE A 124 -4.16 -2.33 9.97
N GLN A 125 -5.22 -2.75 10.66
CA GLN A 125 -6.41 -1.93 10.90
C GLN A 125 -6.07 -0.67 11.71
N LYS A 126 -5.26 -0.82 12.76
CA LYS A 126 -4.77 0.31 13.56
C LYS A 126 -4.01 1.32 12.70
N LYS A 127 -3.03 0.87 11.93
CA LYS A 127 -2.24 1.72 11.02
C LYS A 127 -3.11 2.41 9.98
N MET A 128 -4.12 1.72 9.44
CA MET A 128 -5.09 2.29 8.50
C MET A 128 -5.87 3.44 9.13
N VAL A 129 -6.36 3.27 10.36
CA VAL A 129 -7.08 4.32 11.09
C VAL A 129 -6.18 5.51 11.41
N GLU A 130 -4.93 5.26 11.83
CA GLU A 130 -3.94 6.32 12.08
C GLU A 130 -3.65 7.15 10.83
N HIS A 131 -3.57 6.52 9.65
CA HIS A 131 -3.40 7.23 8.38
C HIS A 131 -4.67 8.03 8.00
N ALA A 132 -5.86 7.45 8.17
CA ALA A 132 -7.12 8.16 7.95
C ALA A 132 -7.22 9.40 8.84
N TYR A 133 -6.89 9.28 10.12
CA TYR A 133 -6.81 10.43 11.03
C TYR A 133 -5.77 11.46 10.56
N GLY A 134 -4.60 10.99 10.09
CA GLY A 134 -3.57 11.88 9.53
C GLY A 134 -4.06 12.70 8.34
N VAL A 135 -4.96 12.17 7.52
CA VAL A 135 -5.58 12.89 6.40
C VAL A 135 -6.56 13.94 6.89
N THR A 136 -7.37 13.63 7.91
CA THR A 136 -8.54 14.43 8.29
C THR A 136 -8.25 15.50 9.34
N HIS A 137 -7.38 15.23 10.33
CA HIS A 137 -7.20 16.07 11.53
C HIS A 137 -6.90 17.55 11.28
N LYS A 138 -6.30 17.90 10.12
CA LYS A 138 -6.04 19.31 9.73
C LYS A 138 -7.13 19.91 8.85
N LYS A 139 -8.15 19.12 8.50
CA LYS A 139 -9.23 19.51 7.59
C LYS A 139 -10.60 19.54 8.26
N LYS A 140 -10.64 19.62 9.58
CA LYS A 140 -11.89 19.63 10.37
C LYS A 140 -12.85 20.70 9.84
N GLY A 141 -14.11 20.33 9.64
CA GLY A 141 -15.13 21.18 9.03
C GLY A 141 -14.98 21.45 7.54
N LYS A 142 -14.07 20.72 6.85
CA LYS A 142 -13.82 20.87 5.40
C LYS A 142 -13.83 19.54 4.65
N ILE A 143 -14.50 18.53 5.20
CA ILE A 143 -14.60 17.22 4.58
C ILE A 143 -16.05 16.81 4.44
N LEU A 144 -16.41 16.35 3.25
CA LEU A 144 -17.69 15.72 2.95
C LEU A 144 -17.45 14.25 2.61
N TYR A 145 -18.26 13.37 3.19
CA TYR A 145 -18.20 11.94 2.89
C TYR A 145 -19.47 11.49 2.18
N LEU A 146 -19.29 10.76 1.10
CA LEU A 146 -20.37 10.12 0.34
C LEU A 146 -20.05 8.63 0.22
N ASN A 147 -20.81 7.79 0.89
CA ASN A 147 -20.67 6.34 0.83
C ASN A 147 -21.82 5.74 0.03
N PHE A 148 -21.51 5.12 -1.09
CA PHE A 148 -22.44 4.38 -1.93
C PHE A 148 -22.56 2.96 -1.40
N LEU A 149 -23.73 2.64 -0.87
CA LEU A 149 -24.08 1.31 -0.35
C LEU A 149 -24.94 0.59 -1.41
N THR A 150 -24.37 0.43 -2.59
CA THR A 150 -24.99 -0.20 -3.75
C THR A 150 -24.06 -1.30 -4.27
N GLN A 151 -24.60 -2.36 -4.83
CA GLN A 151 -23.82 -3.48 -5.36
C GLN A 151 -22.80 -4.01 -4.33
N ILE A 152 -23.24 -4.16 -3.08
CA ILE A 152 -22.36 -4.56 -1.96
C ILE A 152 -21.95 -6.02 -2.14
N SER A 153 -20.68 -6.26 -2.45
CA SER A 153 -20.09 -7.58 -2.62
C SER A 153 -19.21 -7.96 -1.40
N PRO A 154 -18.99 -9.27 -1.15
CA PRO A 154 -18.08 -9.72 -0.08
C PRO A 154 -16.62 -9.41 -0.40
N ALA A 155 -16.24 -9.44 -1.68
CA ALA A 155 -14.88 -9.16 -2.11
C ALA A 155 -14.64 -7.67 -2.34
N CYS A 156 -13.37 -7.26 -2.20
CA CYS A 156 -12.94 -5.89 -2.45
C CYS A 156 -12.80 -5.62 -3.96
N ASP A 157 -13.14 -4.41 -4.41
CA ASP A 157 -12.89 -3.93 -5.79
C ASP A 157 -11.39 -3.94 -6.19
N CYS A 158 -10.50 -4.19 -5.24
CA CYS A 158 -9.08 -4.34 -5.53
C CYS A 158 -8.71 -5.71 -6.15
N TYR A 159 -9.62 -6.67 -6.17
CA TYR A 159 -9.46 -7.91 -6.92
C TYR A 159 -9.67 -7.70 -8.42
N GLY A 160 -9.04 -8.55 -9.22
CA GLY A 160 -9.15 -8.52 -10.69
C GLY A 160 -10.45 -9.14 -11.24
N PHE A 161 -11.47 -9.33 -10.42
CA PHE A 161 -12.77 -9.88 -10.81
C PHE A 161 -13.89 -9.11 -10.10
N SER A 162 -15.09 -9.12 -10.68
CA SER A 162 -16.31 -8.64 -10.04
C SER A 162 -16.98 -9.77 -9.30
N ASP A 163 -17.39 -9.52 -8.06
CA ASP A 163 -18.11 -10.47 -7.24
C ASP A 163 -19.62 -10.16 -7.25
N THR A 164 -20.43 -11.16 -6.92
CA THR A 164 -21.88 -11.02 -6.87
C THR A 164 -22.30 -10.25 -5.61
N PRO A 165 -23.14 -9.22 -5.73
CA PRO A 165 -23.71 -8.54 -4.58
C PRO A 165 -24.48 -9.50 -3.67
N ILE A 166 -24.29 -9.37 -2.36
CA ILE A 166 -24.93 -10.22 -1.33
C ILE A 166 -25.98 -9.47 -0.51
N VAL A 167 -26.08 -8.17 -0.71
CA VAL A 167 -27.03 -7.28 -0.02
C VAL A 167 -27.72 -6.42 -1.08
N ASN A 168 -29.02 -6.18 -0.92
CA ASN A 168 -29.74 -5.23 -1.76
C ASN A 168 -29.17 -3.81 -1.59
N ASP A 169 -29.31 -3.01 -2.64
CA ASP A 169 -28.89 -1.61 -2.59
C ASP A 169 -29.60 -0.87 -1.47
N VAL A 170 -28.83 -0.22 -0.63
CA VAL A 170 -29.34 0.57 0.52
C VAL A 170 -29.49 2.03 0.13
N GLY A 171 -28.54 2.58 -0.62
CA GLY A 171 -28.54 3.97 -1.04
C GLY A 171 -27.21 4.67 -0.85
N ILE A 172 -27.24 5.95 -0.55
CA ILE A 172 -26.07 6.80 -0.33
C ILE A 172 -26.13 7.37 1.08
N LEU A 173 -25.08 7.17 1.87
CA LEU A 173 -24.89 7.84 3.15
C LEU A 173 -23.96 9.03 2.97
N SER A 174 -24.37 10.20 3.44
CA SER A 174 -23.52 11.39 3.48
C SER A 174 -23.31 11.85 4.91
N SER A 175 -22.13 12.38 5.21
CA SER A 175 -21.84 13.06 6.47
C SER A 175 -20.81 14.16 6.25
N GLU A 176 -20.88 15.16 7.10
CA GLU A 176 -19.87 16.21 7.22
C GLU A 176 -18.99 15.92 8.44
N ASP A 177 -17.79 16.48 8.45
CA ASP A 177 -16.78 16.35 9.51
C ASP A 177 -17.02 17.39 10.63
#